data_56d653afc82e1067686723bac923c64f
#
_entry.id   56d653afc82e1067686723bac923c64f
#
_cell.length_a   1.000
_cell.length_b   1.000
_cell.length_c   1.000
_cell.angle_alpha   90.00
_cell.angle_beta   90.00
_cell.angle_gamma   90.00
#
_symmetry.space_group_name_H-M   'P 1'
#
loop_
_entity.id
_entity.type
_entity.pdbx_description
1 polymer ?
#
loop_
_entity_poly.entity_id
_entity_poly.type
_entity_poly.pdbx_seq_one_letter_code
_entity_poly.pdbx_strand_id
1 'polypeptide(L)'
;MKLTNINKYYGKQQVLNDIDFEFGDSQIVGLIGKNGVGKTTLMKIMNENIVKYSGKFEQESDVRVGYLIENPKLYLNKTGYYNLNFFREVLGKEVDDAYVNQLIESFGIKPYINKKVQKYSMGMKQKLSIAVALMNKPHYLILDEPTNGMDPDGSIDVLKTIERVSKELNIKVLISSHKLEDIELICDRTVFMKNGRIVEDYNMKDESKRITKFLVESNQYNEALDVLTMNFKVISSNKHEGLIAIEALQDYQNVLRLLSEKDIYPKYIENNKTTLRDQYFNINKGVEA
;
A
#
# COMPACT_ATOMS: atom_id res chain seq x y z
N MET A 1 -11.30 -10.51 8.98
CA MET A 1 -11.73 -9.10 8.92
C MET A 1 -12.28 -8.83 7.54
N LYS A 2 -13.58 -8.48 7.44
CA LYS A 2 -14.30 -8.23 6.19
C LYS A 2 -15.25 -7.04 6.35
N LEU A 3 -15.24 -6.12 5.39
CA LEU A 3 -16.15 -4.99 5.29
C LEU A 3 -17.03 -5.19 4.06
N THR A 4 -18.33 -4.94 4.21
CA THR A 4 -19.30 -5.09 3.12
C THR A 4 -20.20 -3.86 3.08
N ASN A 5 -20.22 -3.22 1.92
CA ASN A 5 -21.12 -2.07 1.63
C ASN A 5 -20.95 -0.91 2.64
N ILE A 6 -19.72 -0.62 3.06
CA ILE A 6 -19.45 0.43 4.05
C ILE A 6 -19.66 1.81 3.45
N ASN A 7 -20.55 2.58 4.10
CA ASN A 7 -20.79 3.96 3.76
C ASN A 7 -20.59 4.85 4.98
N LYS A 8 -19.93 6.00 4.81
CA LYS A 8 -19.65 6.94 5.88
C LYS A 8 -19.87 8.38 5.46
N TYR A 9 -20.62 9.09 6.27
CA TYR A 9 -20.91 10.53 6.10
C TYR A 9 -20.37 11.34 7.27
N TYR A 10 -19.85 12.53 6.97
CA TYR A 10 -19.61 13.61 7.92
C TYR A 10 -20.51 14.78 7.55
N GLY A 11 -21.57 14.98 8.31
CA GLY A 11 -22.65 15.91 7.92
C GLY A 11 -23.27 15.49 6.57
N LYS A 12 -23.19 16.36 5.58
CA LYS A 12 -23.69 16.08 4.21
C LYS A 12 -22.64 15.45 3.28
N GLN A 13 -21.37 15.41 3.68
CA GLN A 13 -20.30 14.90 2.85
C GLN A 13 -20.16 13.40 3.01
N GLN A 14 -20.33 12.67 1.91
CA GLN A 14 -20.02 11.24 1.87
C GLN A 14 -18.50 11.05 1.68
N VAL A 15 -17.86 10.37 2.62
CA VAL A 15 -16.40 10.11 2.61
C VAL A 15 -16.08 8.69 2.21
N LEU A 16 -16.93 7.73 2.59
CA LEU A 16 -16.85 6.36 2.08
C LEU A 16 -18.16 6.02 1.39
N ASN A 17 -18.07 5.42 0.22
CA ASN A 17 -19.18 5.13 -0.64
C ASN A 17 -19.05 3.70 -1.16
N ASP A 18 -19.86 2.80 -0.60
CA ASP A 18 -19.98 1.41 -1.01
C ASP A 18 -18.62 0.69 -1.01
N ILE A 19 -17.96 0.66 0.13
CA ILE A 19 -16.65 0.01 0.29
C ILE A 19 -16.84 -1.46 0.66
N ASP A 20 -16.33 -2.33 -0.20
CA ASP A 20 -16.09 -3.74 0.08
C ASP A 20 -14.59 -3.97 0.22
N PHE A 21 -14.18 -4.65 1.31
CA PHE A 21 -12.77 -4.96 1.56
C PHE A 21 -12.63 -6.21 2.41
N GLU A 22 -11.67 -7.05 2.04
CA GLU A 22 -11.18 -8.16 2.89
C GLU A 22 -9.68 -8.34 2.67
N PHE A 23 -8.98 -8.88 3.67
CA PHE A 23 -7.53 -9.14 3.53
C PHE A 23 -7.21 -10.29 2.58
N GLY A 24 -8.09 -11.29 2.47
CA GLY A 24 -7.79 -12.53 1.75
C GLY A 24 -6.53 -13.21 2.30
N ASP A 25 -5.71 -13.77 1.41
CA ASP A 25 -4.46 -14.46 1.77
C ASP A 25 -3.23 -13.54 1.80
N SER A 26 -3.40 -12.26 1.47
CA SER A 26 -2.29 -11.31 1.43
C SER A 26 -1.75 -11.03 2.82
N GLN A 27 -0.41 -11.00 2.95
CA GLN A 27 0.29 -10.65 4.18
C GLN A 27 0.29 -9.13 4.39
N ILE A 28 0.63 -8.38 3.33
CA ILE A 28 0.69 -6.92 3.37
C ILE A 28 -0.15 -6.34 2.23
N VAL A 29 -1.16 -5.54 2.60
CA VAL A 29 -2.04 -4.84 1.67
C VAL A 29 -1.74 -3.35 1.69
N GLY A 30 -1.45 -2.78 0.51
CA GLY A 30 -1.27 -1.35 0.31
C GLY A 30 -2.58 -0.65 -0.01
N LEU A 31 -2.87 0.46 0.65
CA LEU A 31 -4.04 1.31 0.39
C LEU A 31 -3.58 2.63 -0.22
N ILE A 32 -3.83 2.80 -1.52
CA ILE A 32 -3.39 3.96 -2.30
C ILE A 32 -4.56 4.88 -2.62
N GLY A 33 -4.32 6.18 -2.59
CA GLY A 33 -5.27 7.20 -3.01
C GLY A 33 -4.82 8.59 -2.60
N LYS A 34 -5.39 9.61 -3.25
CA LYS A 34 -5.10 11.03 -2.93
C LYS A 34 -5.46 11.35 -1.47
N ASN A 35 -4.87 12.42 -0.93
CA ASN A 35 -5.26 12.89 0.39
C ASN A 35 -6.75 13.29 0.42
N GLY A 36 -7.42 12.95 1.53
CA GLY A 36 -8.85 13.22 1.69
C GLY A 36 -9.80 12.22 1.02
N VAL A 37 -9.29 11.18 0.34
CA VAL A 37 -10.14 10.19 -0.37
C VAL A 37 -10.86 9.20 0.57
N GLY A 38 -10.53 9.20 1.86
CA GLY A 38 -11.18 8.35 2.86
C GLY A 38 -10.31 7.25 3.46
N LYS A 39 -9.01 7.13 3.10
CA LYS A 39 -8.09 6.08 3.62
C LYS A 39 -8.10 6.00 5.16
N THR A 40 -7.78 7.12 5.81
CA THR A 40 -7.77 7.21 7.28
C THR A 40 -9.14 6.91 7.90
N THR A 41 -10.24 7.32 7.24
CA THR A 41 -11.61 7.02 7.71
C THR A 41 -11.89 5.51 7.65
N LEU A 42 -11.52 4.84 6.56
CA LEU A 42 -11.63 3.39 6.43
C LEU A 42 -10.82 2.67 7.51
N MET A 43 -9.57 3.06 7.70
CA MET A 43 -8.70 2.49 8.75
C MET A 43 -9.24 2.73 10.15
N LYS A 44 -9.86 3.89 10.42
CA LYS A 44 -10.52 4.18 11.71
C LYS A 44 -11.80 3.36 11.93
N ILE A 45 -12.48 2.91 10.90
CA ILE A 45 -13.58 1.94 11.01
C ILE A 45 -13.02 0.56 11.34
N MET A 46 -11.95 0.13 10.65
CA MET A 46 -11.35 -1.19 10.85
C MET A 46 -10.75 -1.40 12.23
N ASN A 47 -10.31 -0.34 12.90
CA ASN A 47 -9.85 -0.39 14.29
C ASN A 47 -10.91 0.05 15.31
N GLU A 48 -12.18 0.14 14.88
CA GLU A 48 -13.35 0.48 15.71
C GLU A 48 -13.33 1.87 16.37
N ASN A 49 -12.43 2.76 15.97
CA ASN A 49 -12.43 4.16 16.40
C ASN A 49 -13.61 4.96 15.81
N ILE A 50 -14.21 4.48 14.72
CA ILE A 50 -15.43 5.01 14.13
C ILE A 50 -16.47 3.90 14.10
N VAL A 51 -17.54 4.05 14.89
CA VAL A 51 -18.63 3.06 14.98
C VAL A 51 -19.91 3.52 14.28
N LYS A 52 -19.99 4.78 13.84
CA LYS A 52 -21.17 5.33 13.13
C LYS A 52 -20.92 5.30 11.62
N TYR A 53 -21.35 4.26 10.96
CA TYR A 53 -21.35 4.06 9.50
C TYR A 53 -22.53 3.14 9.13
N SER A 54 -22.83 2.97 7.86
CA SER A 54 -23.73 1.92 7.35
C SER A 54 -22.94 0.85 6.61
N GLY A 55 -23.52 -0.33 6.46
CA GLY A 55 -22.86 -1.53 5.95
C GLY A 55 -22.54 -2.52 7.06
N LYS A 56 -21.75 -3.53 6.75
CA LYS A 56 -21.43 -4.62 7.67
C LYS A 56 -19.92 -4.75 7.84
N PHE A 57 -19.46 -4.80 9.09
CA PHE A 57 -18.09 -5.12 9.45
C PHE A 57 -18.08 -6.43 10.24
N GLU A 58 -17.35 -7.42 9.73
CA GLU A 58 -17.28 -8.76 10.28
C GLU A 58 -15.84 -9.08 10.64
N GLN A 59 -15.65 -9.50 11.87
CA GLN A 59 -14.40 -10.10 12.35
C GLN A 59 -14.71 -11.17 13.38
N GLU A 60 -13.79 -12.11 13.55
CA GLU A 60 -13.89 -13.12 14.61
C GLU A 60 -13.78 -12.45 15.99
N SER A 61 -14.39 -13.06 17.02
CA SER A 61 -14.49 -12.45 18.35
C SER A 61 -13.14 -12.15 19.02
N ASP A 62 -12.11 -12.92 18.70
CA ASP A 62 -10.79 -12.85 19.34
C ASP A 62 -9.75 -12.06 18.55
N VAL A 63 -10.18 -11.39 17.46
CA VAL A 63 -9.30 -10.61 16.61
C VAL A 63 -8.81 -9.36 17.35
N ARG A 64 -7.51 -9.21 17.44
CA ARG A 64 -6.84 -8.03 17.96
C ARG A 64 -6.23 -7.22 16.83
N VAL A 65 -6.42 -5.91 16.88
CA VAL A 65 -5.90 -4.95 15.90
C VAL A 65 -4.88 -4.06 16.58
N GLY A 66 -3.64 -4.06 16.08
CA GLY A 66 -2.67 -3.02 16.37
C GLY A 66 -2.83 -1.90 15.34
N TYR A 67 -2.69 -0.66 15.77
CA TYR A 67 -2.83 0.45 14.82
C TYR A 67 -1.89 1.61 15.14
N LEU A 68 -1.44 2.26 14.08
CA LEU A 68 -0.72 3.50 14.13
C LEU A 68 -1.36 4.44 13.10
N ILE A 69 -2.30 5.24 13.57
CA ILE A 69 -3.00 6.26 12.79
C ILE A 69 -2.61 7.61 13.37
N GLU A 70 -2.09 8.50 12.52
CA GLU A 70 -1.50 9.77 12.93
C GLU A 70 -0.20 9.58 13.75
N ASN A 71 0.32 10.65 14.34
CA ASN A 71 1.58 10.57 15.09
C ASN A 71 1.40 9.88 16.44
N PRO A 72 2.26 8.90 16.76
CA PRO A 72 2.18 8.20 18.03
C PRO A 72 2.48 9.12 19.19
N LYS A 73 1.67 9.03 20.23
CA LYS A 73 1.87 9.78 21.47
C LYS A 73 2.88 9.07 22.38
N LEU A 74 4.16 9.15 22.00
CA LEU A 74 5.25 8.67 22.85
C LEU A 74 5.60 9.68 23.94
N TYR A 75 6.02 9.19 25.11
CA TYR A 75 6.57 9.98 26.17
C TYR A 75 7.99 10.41 25.82
N LEU A 76 8.15 11.58 25.19
CA LEU A 76 9.42 12.06 24.62
C LEU A 76 10.53 12.22 25.66
N ASN A 77 10.19 12.60 26.89
CA ASN A 77 11.14 12.79 27.99
C ASN A 77 11.53 11.47 28.70
N LYS A 78 10.95 10.36 28.28
CA LYS A 78 11.23 9.02 28.81
C LYS A 78 12.01 8.20 27.78
N THR A 79 12.58 7.07 28.22
CA THR A 79 13.31 6.14 27.34
C THR A 79 12.35 5.35 26.45
N GLY A 80 12.88 4.74 25.39
CA GLY A 80 12.11 3.79 24.58
C GLY A 80 11.59 2.62 25.41
N TYR A 81 12.47 2.08 26.29
CA TYR A 81 12.09 0.99 27.20
C TYR A 81 10.94 1.37 28.14
N TYR A 82 10.98 2.60 28.70
CA TYR A 82 9.86 3.11 29.48
C TYR A 82 8.55 3.15 28.69
N ASN A 83 8.59 3.62 27.43
CA ASN A 83 7.41 3.64 26.58
C ASN A 83 6.84 2.24 26.36
N LEU A 84 7.66 1.25 26.01
CA LEU A 84 7.19 -0.12 25.84
C LEU A 84 6.57 -0.68 27.13
N ASN A 85 7.23 -0.51 28.28
CA ASN A 85 6.71 -0.99 29.56
C ASN A 85 5.43 -0.30 29.99
N PHE A 86 5.29 1.01 29.75
CA PHE A 86 4.05 1.73 30.03
C PHE A 86 2.85 1.12 29.28
N PHE A 87 3.01 0.88 27.97
CA PHE A 87 1.94 0.27 27.18
C PHE A 87 1.69 -1.18 27.57
N ARG A 88 2.71 -1.92 27.95
CA ARG A 88 2.56 -3.26 28.53
C ARG A 88 1.70 -3.26 29.78
N GLU A 89 1.96 -2.34 30.71
CA GLU A 89 1.19 -2.21 31.94
C GLU A 89 -0.29 -1.84 31.65
N VAL A 90 -0.53 -0.96 30.68
CA VAL A 90 -1.89 -0.57 30.26
C VAL A 90 -2.66 -1.76 29.65
N LEU A 91 -1.98 -2.62 28.88
CA LEU A 91 -2.58 -3.80 28.24
C LEU A 91 -2.74 -5.00 29.17
N GLY A 92 -2.11 -4.96 30.35
CA GLY A 92 -2.22 -5.99 31.38
C GLY A 92 -1.26 -7.18 31.21
N LYS A 93 -1.57 -8.29 31.91
CA LYS A 93 -0.65 -9.45 32.09
C LYS A 93 -0.40 -10.31 30.84
N GLU A 94 -1.05 -10.02 29.73
CA GLU A 94 -0.93 -10.84 28.51
C GLU A 94 0.41 -10.64 27.75
N VAL A 95 1.18 -9.61 28.11
CA VAL A 95 2.44 -9.27 27.48
C VAL A 95 3.60 -9.58 28.42
N ASP A 96 4.30 -10.67 28.17
CA ASP A 96 5.46 -11.10 28.92
C ASP A 96 6.76 -10.38 28.49
N ASP A 97 7.82 -10.49 29.31
CA ASP A 97 9.12 -9.89 29.02
C ASP A 97 9.76 -10.49 27.76
N ALA A 98 9.50 -11.76 27.46
CA ALA A 98 10.04 -12.42 26.29
C ALA A 98 9.53 -11.78 25.01
N TYR A 99 8.23 -11.48 24.94
CA TYR A 99 7.64 -10.81 23.79
C TYR A 99 8.13 -9.36 23.63
N VAL A 100 8.28 -8.61 24.73
CA VAL A 100 8.86 -7.26 24.68
C VAL A 100 10.29 -7.31 24.14
N ASN A 101 11.10 -8.24 24.60
CA ASN A 101 12.46 -8.44 24.11
C ASN A 101 12.47 -8.86 22.62
N GLN A 102 11.57 -9.74 22.21
CA GLN A 102 11.39 -10.09 20.79
C GLN A 102 11.11 -8.85 19.94
N LEU A 103 10.18 -7.97 20.34
CA LEU A 103 9.92 -6.73 19.62
C LEU A 103 11.16 -5.81 19.57
N ILE A 104 11.89 -5.68 20.67
CA ILE A 104 13.12 -4.87 20.73
C ILE A 104 14.15 -5.37 19.71
N GLU A 105 14.35 -6.67 19.62
CA GLU A 105 15.29 -7.28 18.66
C GLU A 105 14.75 -7.18 17.22
N SER A 106 13.49 -7.55 16.98
CA SER A 106 12.87 -7.53 15.64
C SER A 106 12.81 -6.13 15.03
N PHE A 107 12.66 -5.08 15.83
CA PHE A 107 12.72 -3.71 15.33
C PHE A 107 14.13 -3.11 15.29
N GLY A 108 15.15 -3.83 15.81
CA GLY A 108 16.52 -3.33 15.89
C GLY A 108 16.66 -2.09 16.78
N ILE A 109 15.78 -1.93 17.78
CA ILE A 109 15.75 -0.73 18.65
C ILE A 109 16.64 -0.85 19.88
N LYS A 110 17.23 -2.03 20.15
CA LYS A 110 18.09 -2.33 21.28
C LYS A 110 19.23 -1.32 21.49
N PRO A 111 19.96 -0.87 20.44
CA PRO A 111 21.10 0.03 20.63
C PRO A 111 20.75 1.40 21.24
N TYR A 112 19.50 1.81 21.15
CA TYR A 112 19.04 3.12 21.61
C TYR A 112 17.84 3.07 22.56
N ILE A 113 17.34 1.89 22.93
CA ILE A 113 16.14 1.72 23.73
C ILE A 113 16.20 2.45 25.08
N ASN A 114 17.40 2.60 25.67
CA ASN A 114 17.64 3.29 26.93
C ASN A 114 17.86 4.81 26.77
N LYS A 115 17.91 5.34 25.55
CA LYS A 115 17.98 6.78 25.31
C LYS A 115 16.59 7.39 25.42
N LYS A 116 16.49 8.68 25.81
CA LYS A 116 15.22 9.43 25.79
C LYS A 116 14.72 9.57 24.37
N VAL A 117 13.42 9.37 24.15
CA VAL A 117 12.79 9.38 22.83
C VAL A 117 12.89 10.73 22.12
N GLN A 118 12.99 11.86 22.84
CA GLN A 118 13.27 13.16 22.25
C GLN A 118 14.58 13.21 21.43
N LYS A 119 15.54 12.30 21.69
CA LYS A 119 16.82 12.21 20.97
C LYS A 119 16.76 11.22 19.79
N TYR A 120 15.61 10.61 19.52
CA TYR A 120 15.45 9.67 18.43
C TYR A 120 15.26 10.42 17.10
N SER A 121 15.83 9.85 16.03
CA SER A 121 15.47 10.25 14.67
C SER A 121 13.99 9.92 14.41
N MET A 122 13.45 10.39 13.30
CA MET A 122 12.07 10.10 12.92
C MET A 122 11.85 8.60 12.73
N GLY A 123 12.74 7.92 12.00
CA GLY A 123 12.69 6.47 11.80
C GLY A 123 12.79 5.67 13.11
N MET A 124 13.66 6.10 14.04
CA MET A 124 13.76 5.47 15.38
C MET A 124 12.45 5.63 16.17
N LYS A 125 11.82 6.80 16.12
CA LYS A 125 10.50 7.03 16.75
C LYS A 125 9.44 6.15 16.12
N GLN A 126 9.45 6.06 14.80
CA GLN A 126 8.47 5.25 14.06
C GLN A 126 8.58 3.77 14.39
N LYS A 127 9.80 3.22 14.38
CA LYS A 127 10.02 1.83 14.79
C LYS A 127 9.52 1.54 16.21
N LEU A 128 9.81 2.43 17.16
CA LEU A 128 9.30 2.31 18.52
C LEU A 128 7.76 2.35 18.55
N SER A 129 7.16 3.22 17.76
CA SER A 129 5.70 3.39 17.71
C SER A 129 4.98 2.17 17.14
N ILE A 130 5.55 1.57 16.10
CA ILE A 130 5.02 0.33 15.53
C ILE A 130 5.21 -0.82 16.53
N ALA A 131 6.35 -0.89 17.23
CA ALA A 131 6.55 -1.86 18.29
C ALA A 131 5.52 -1.71 19.42
N VAL A 132 5.15 -0.47 19.80
CA VAL A 132 4.07 -0.21 20.75
C VAL A 132 2.71 -0.68 20.19
N ALA A 133 2.41 -0.45 18.91
CA ALA A 133 1.17 -0.92 18.29
C ALA A 133 1.05 -2.46 18.25
N LEU A 134 2.19 -3.16 18.34
CA LEU A 134 2.23 -4.62 18.39
C LEU A 134 2.15 -5.21 19.81
N MET A 135 2.14 -4.39 20.85
CA MET A 135 2.17 -4.87 22.24
C MET A 135 0.97 -5.75 22.63
N ASN A 136 -0.19 -5.59 21.98
CA ASN A 136 -1.37 -6.43 22.23
C ASN A 136 -1.36 -7.75 21.44
N LYS A 137 -0.22 -8.16 20.86
CA LYS A 137 -0.08 -9.37 20.02
C LYS A 137 -1.18 -9.43 18.95
N PRO A 138 -1.29 -8.43 18.05
CA PRO A 138 -2.40 -8.31 17.14
C PRO A 138 -2.34 -9.32 16.00
N HIS A 139 -3.51 -9.67 15.42
CA HIS A 139 -3.63 -10.43 14.19
C HIS A 139 -3.51 -9.52 12.95
N TYR A 140 -3.90 -8.25 13.13
CA TYR A 140 -3.85 -7.22 12.07
C TYR A 140 -3.14 -5.98 12.59
N LEU A 141 -2.28 -5.40 11.74
CA LEU A 141 -1.61 -4.13 12.00
C LEU A 141 -2.05 -3.11 10.94
N ILE A 142 -2.56 -1.97 11.38
CA ILE A 142 -3.03 -0.88 10.50
C ILE A 142 -2.07 0.31 10.64
N LEU A 143 -1.45 0.73 9.54
CA LEU A 143 -0.45 1.79 9.50
C LEU A 143 -0.86 2.87 8.50
N ASP A 144 -1.19 4.06 9.01
CA ASP A 144 -1.55 5.21 8.16
C ASP A 144 -0.32 6.06 7.89
N GLU A 145 0.17 6.04 6.65
CA GLU A 145 1.33 6.79 6.16
C GLU A 145 2.59 6.69 7.06
N PRO A 146 3.07 5.47 7.40
CA PRO A 146 4.12 5.29 8.40
C PRO A 146 5.49 5.87 8.02
N THR A 147 5.71 6.23 6.77
CA THR A 147 6.96 6.80 6.23
C THR A 147 6.86 8.29 5.92
N ASN A 148 5.71 8.91 6.24
CA ASN A 148 5.49 10.33 5.93
C ASN A 148 6.52 11.24 6.62
N GLY A 149 7.14 12.14 5.84
CA GLY A 149 8.15 13.09 6.32
C GLY A 149 9.53 12.50 6.59
N MET A 150 9.79 11.24 6.23
CA MET A 150 11.11 10.63 6.32
C MET A 150 11.94 10.83 5.05
N ASP A 151 13.25 10.78 5.21
CA ASP A 151 14.19 10.63 4.10
C ASP A 151 14.03 9.24 3.44
N PRO A 152 14.51 9.05 2.20
CA PRO A 152 14.36 7.78 1.49
C PRO A 152 14.97 6.58 2.22
N ASP A 153 16.17 6.73 2.79
CA ASP A 153 16.86 5.63 3.47
C ASP A 153 16.11 5.21 4.75
N GLY A 154 15.64 6.18 5.53
CA GLY A 154 14.83 5.95 6.71
C GLY A 154 13.48 5.29 6.38
N SER A 155 12.86 5.68 5.26
CA SER A 155 11.61 5.07 4.77
C SER A 155 11.82 3.60 4.42
N ILE A 156 12.86 3.30 3.64
CA ILE A 156 13.20 1.93 3.22
C ILE A 156 13.49 1.04 4.46
N ASP A 157 14.25 1.55 5.43
CA ASP A 157 14.58 0.81 6.65
C ASP A 157 13.34 0.49 7.50
N VAL A 158 12.41 1.42 7.64
CA VAL A 158 11.14 1.19 8.34
C VAL A 158 10.27 0.19 7.59
N LEU A 159 10.11 0.33 6.27
CA LEU A 159 9.29 -0.56 5.43
C LEU A 159 9.81 -2.00 5.45
N LYS A 160 11.11 -2.20 5.26
CA LYS A 160 11.73 -3.54 5.36
C LYS A 160 11.59 -4.14 6.75
N THR A 161 11.63 -3.30 7.80
CA THR A 161 11.37 -3.75 9.17
C THR A 161 9.93 -4.22 9.32
N ILE A 162 8.94 -3.48 8.79
CA ILE A 162 7.52 -3.88 8.78
C ILE A 162 7.34 -5.21 8.06
N GLU A 163 7.90 -5.34 6.85
CA GLU A 163 7.82 -6.58 6.06
C GLU A 163 8.36 -7.78 6.83
N ARG A 164 9.55 -7.67 7.38
CA ARG A 164 10.19 -8.73 8.14
C ARG A 164 9.38 -9.11 9.38
N VAL A 165 8.97 -8.13 10.19
CA VAL A 165 8.22 -8.35 11.43
C VAL A 165 6.84 -8.95 11.14
N SER A 166 6.16 -8.52 10.06
CA SER A 166 4.87 -9.10 9.67
C SER A 166 4.98 -10.59 9.40
N LYS A 167 6.06 -11.04 8.76
CA LYS A 167 6.35 -12.46 8.49
C LYS A 167 6.75 -13.21 9.77
N GLU A 168 7.67 -12.65 10.57
CA GLU A 168 8.14 -13.25 11.82
C GLU A 168 7.02 -13.50 12.83
N LEU A 169 6.08 -12.57 12.95
CA LEU A 169 4.97 -12.63 13.90
C LEU A 169 3.66 -13.13 13.28
N ASN A 170 3.65 -13.46 12.00
CA ASN A 170 2.46 -13.88 11.23
C ASN A 170 1.29 -12.89 11.36
N ILE A 171 1.57 -11.60 11.15
CA ILE A 171 0.59 -10.50 11.28
C ILE A 171 0.23 -9.99 9.89
N LYS A 172 -1.06 -9.86 9.59
CA LYS A 172 -1.52 -9.19 8.36
C LYS A 172 -1.45 -7.67 8.53
N VAL A 173 -0.90 -6.97 7.52
CA VAL A 173 -0.68 -5.52 7.59
C VAL A 173 -1.50 -4.79 6.54
N LEU A 174 -2.19 -3.72 6.92
CA LEU A 174 -2.74 -2.72 6.02
C LEU A 174 -1.90 -1.45 6.16
N ILE A 175 -1.29 -1.02 5.08
CA ILE A 175 -0.46 0.18 5.05
C ILE A 175 -1.01 1.19 4.04
N SER A 176 -1.22 2.44 4.43
CA SER A 176 -1.46 3.50 3.47
C SER A 176 -0.16 4.22 3.10
N SER A 177 -0.05 4.63 1.85
CA SER A 177 0.97 5.57 1.41
C SER A 177 0.46 6.35 0.20
N HIS A 178 0.96 7.57 0.04
CA HIS A 178 0.83 8.34 -1.20
C HIS A 178 2.06 8.17 -2.11
N LYS A 179 3.12 7.51 -1.62
CA LYS A 179 4.31 7.14 -2.38
C LYS A 179 4.13 5.71 -2.92
N LEU A 180 4.07 5.58 -4.22
CA LEU A 180 3.87 4.27 -4.87
C LEU A 180 5.05 3.33 -4.62
N GLU A 181 6.25 3.89 -4.55
CA GLU A 181 7.49 3.15 -4.30
C GLU A 181 7.49 2.44 -2.93
N ASP A 182 6.88 3.06 -1.91
CA ASP A 182 6.72 2.46 -0.59
C ASP A 182 5.88 1.18 -0.65
N ILE A 183 4.79 1.24 -1.42
CA ILE A 183 3.86 0.14 -1.60
C ILE A 183 4.48 -0.97 -2.46
N GLU A 184 5.14 -0.61 -3.57
CA GLU A 184 5.84 -1.57 -4.44
C GLU A 184 6.92 -2.36 -3.69
N LEU A 185 7.52 -1.73 -2.69
CA LEU A 185 8.64 -2.33 -1.96
C LEU A 185 8.22 -3.53 -1.09
N ILE A 186 7.03 -3.47 -0.44
CA ILE A 186 6.68 -4.46 0.60
C ILE A 186 5.30 -5.11 0.45
N CYS A 187 4.40 -4.58 -0.39
CA CYS A 187 3.03 -5.07 -0.45
C CYS A 187 2.88 -6.26 -1.41
N ASP A 188 2.05 -7.24 -1.01
CA ASP A 188 1.62 -8.35 -1.87
C ASP A 188 0.43 -7.98 -2.75
N ARG A 189 -0.40 -7.05 -2.26
CA ARG A 189 -1.65 -6.62 -2.88
C ARG A 189 -1.84 -5.13 -2.65
N THR A 190 -2.47 -4.46 -3.61
CA THR A 190 -2.70 -3.02 -3.56
C THR A 190 -4.16 -2.70 -3.89
N VAL A 191 -4.77 -1.87 -3.08
CA VAL A 191 -6.15 -1.41 -3.22
C VAL A 191 -6.13 0.09 -3.50
N PHE A 192 -6.75 0.51 -4.61
CA PHE A 192 -6.83 1.90 -5.02
C PHE A 192 -8.15 2.53 -4.61
N MET A 193 -8.06 3.65 -3.88
CA MET A 193 -9.22 4.43 -3.50
C MET A 193 -9.33 5.73 -4.31
N LYS A 194 -10.54 6.01 -4.83
CA LYS A 194 -10.88 7.26 -5.52
C LYS A 194 -12.32 7.65 -5.17
N ASN A 195 -12.54 8.92 -4.82
CA ASN A 195 -13.87 9.46 -4.50
C ASN A 195 -14.63 8.62 -3.45
N GLY A 196 -13.93 8.14 -2.43
CA GLY A 196 -14.52 7.34 -1.36
C GLY A 196 -14.86 5.90 -1.74
N ARG A 197 -14.44 5.41 -2.90
CA ARG A 197 -14.68 4.03 -3.38
C ARG A 197 -13.37 3.29 -3.59
N ILE A 198 -13.41 1.98 -3.47
CA ILE A 198 -12.38 1.10 -4.02
C ILE A 198 -12.67 0.97 -5.51
N VAL A 199 -11.71 1.37 -6.33
CA VAL A 199 -11.85 1.39 -7.80
C VAL A 199 -11.03 0.31 -8.48
N GLU A 200 -10.00 -0.18 -7.80
CA GLU A 200 -9.19 -1.29 -8.28
C GLU A 200 -8.54 -2.03 -7.12
N ASP A 201 -8.39 -3.34 -7.30
CA ASP A 201 -7.77 -4.26 -6.38
C ASP A 201 -6.77 -5.12 -7.17
N TYR A 202 -5.50 -4.97 -6.86
CA TYR A 202 -4.42 -5.51 -7.64
C TYR A 202 -3.50 -6.41 -6.81
N ASN A 203 -3.35 -7.66 -7.26
CA ASN A 203 -2.36 -8.58 -6.68
C ASN A 203 -0.99 -8.32 -7.31
N MET A 204 0.00 -7.91 -6.51
CA MET A 204 1.36 -7.61 -6.96
C MET A 204 2.11 -8.84 -7.48
N LYS A 205 1.66 -10.04 -7.11
CA LYS A 205 2.22 -11.33 -7.55
C LYS A 205 1.56 -11.85 -8.83
N ASP A 206 0.50 -11.20 -9.30
CA ASP A 206 -0.18 -11.62 -10.52
C ASP A 206 0.68 -11.29 -11.74
N GLU A 207 1.26 -12.34 -12.32
CA GLU A 207 2.10 -12.24 -13.52
C GLU A 207 1.30 -12.05 -14.80
N SER A 208 -0.04 -12.24 -14.76
CA SER A 208 -0.90 -12.07 -15.93
C SER A 208 -1.04 -10.60 -16.37
N LYS A 209 -0.80 -9.66 -15.46
CA LYS A 209 -0.87 -8.23 -15.73
C LYS A 209 0.50 -7.65 -16.12
N ARG A 210 1.07 -8.13 -17.21
CA ARG A 210 2.26 -7.54 -17.83
C ARG A 210 1.85 -6.54 -18.90
N ILE A 211 2.65 -5.49 -19.07
CA ILE A 211 2.51 -4.52 -20.16
C ILE A 211 3.70 -4.65 -21.08
N THR A 212 3.44 -4.72 -22.36
CA THR A 212 4.48 -4.56 -23.37
C THR A 212 4.42 -3.13 -23.92
N LYS A 213 5.52 -2.40 -23.76
CA LYS A 213 5.68 -1.03 -24.26
C LYS A 213 6.47 -1.07 -25.56
N PHE A 214 6.00 -0.34 -26.56
CA PHE A 214 6.65 -0.18 -27.86
C PHE A 214 7.02 1.29 -28.04
N LEU A 215 8.29 1.56 -28.34
CA LEU A 215 8.73 2.87 -28.80
C LEU A 215 8.74 2.88 -30.32
N VAL A 216 7.87 3.69 -30.92
CA VAL A 216 7.70 3.78 -32.37
C VAL A 216 8.09 5.17 -32.86
N GLU A 217 8.55 5.29 -34.11
CA GLU A 217 8.84 6.59 -34.72
C GLU A 217 7.58 7.44 -34.86
N SER A 218 7.73 8.76 -34.71
CA SER A 218 6.60 9.71 -34.70
C SER A 218 5.79 9.72 -35.99
N ASN A 219 6.42 9.46 -37.13
CA ASN A 219 5.80 9.34 -38.47
C ASN A 219 4.96 8.06 -38.61
N GLN A 220 5.31 6.99 -37.91
CA GLN A 220 4.61 5.70 -37.94
C GLN A 220 3.66 5.51 -36.75
N TYR A 221 3.63 6.46 -35.81
CA TYR A 221 2.91 6.31 -34.53
C TYR A 221 1.41 6.05 -34.68
N ASN A 222 0.73 6.83 -35.52
CA ASN A 222 -0.72 6.69 -35.67
C ASN A 222 -1.08 5.32 -36.29
N GLU A 223 -0.37 4.90 -37.34
CA GLU A 223 -0.59 3.60 -37.96
C GLU A 223 -0.26 2.43 -37.02
N ALA A 224 0.79 2.55 -36.22
CA ALA A 224 1.11 1.58 -35.18
C ALA A 224 0.01 1.51 -34.11
N LEU A 225 -0.50 2.67 -33.67
CA LEU A 225 -1.58 2.73 -32.68
C LEU A 225 -2.85 2.08 -33.23
N ASP A 226 -3.22 2.34 -34.49
CA ASP A 226 -4.39 1.73 -35.13
C ASP A 226 -4.27 0.21 -35.20
N VAL A 227 -3.12 -0.31 -35.68
CA VAL A 227 -2.85 -1.75 -35.73
C VAL A 227 -2.95 -2.39 -34.36
N LEU A 228 -2.34 -1.75 -33.33
CA LEU A 228 -2.36 -2.27 -31.98
C LEU A 228 -3.73 -2.20 -31.34
N THR A 229 -4.51 -1.12 -31.56
CA THR A 229 -5.86 -0.96 -31.00
C THR A 229 -6.85 -1.95 -31.61
N MET A 230 -6.71 -2.29 -32.90
CA MET A 230 -7.59 -3.26 -33.57
C MET A 230 -7.38 -4.70 -33.07
N ASN A 231 -6.19 -5.06 -32.62
CA ASN A 231 -5.82 -6.44 -32.32
C ASN A 231 -5.55 -6.70 -30.84
N PHE A 232 -5.32 -5.67 -30.05
CA PHE A 232 -4.91 -5.79 -28.65
C PHE A 232 -5.55 -4.72 -27.77
N LYS A 233 -5.59 -4.94 -26.48
CA LYS A 233 -6.04 -3.95 -25.52
C LYS A 233 -4.92 -2.95 -25.24
N VAL A 234 -5.05 -1.76 -25.82
CA VAL A 234 -4.13 -0.65 -25.54
C VAL A 234 -4.42 -0.09 -24.14
N ILE A 235 -3.38 -0.06 -23.29
CA ILE A 235 -3.47 0.43 -21.91
C ILE A 235 -3.15 1.92 -21.84
N SER A 236 -2.13 2.35 -22.57
CA SER A 236 -1.76 3.77 -22.65
C SER A 236 -1.04 4.08 -23.96
N SER A 237 -1.13 5.32 -24.39
CA SER A 237 -0.43 5.80 -25.57
C SER A 237 0.03 7.25 -25.35
N ASN A 238 1.27 7.56 -25.78
CA ASN A 238 1.84 8.91 -25.70
C ASN A 238 2.55 9.24 -27.01
N LYS A 239 1.90 10.06 -27.83
CA LYS A 239 2.41 10.42 -29.17
C LYS A 239 3.70 11.26 -29.10
N HIS A 240 3.85 12.13 -28.09
CA HIS A 240 5.06 12.96 -27.95
C HIS A 240 6.31 12.12 -27.65
N GLU A 241 6.15 11.05 -26.90
CA GLU A 241 7.23 10.13 -26.57
C GLU A 241 7.33 8.96 -27.54
N GLY A 242 6.38 8.80 -28.45
CA GLY A 242 6.30 7.67 -29.37
C GLY A 242 5.98 6.33 -28.68
N LEU A 243 5.45 6.36 -27.45
CA LEU A 243 5.20 5.18 -26.63
C LEU A 243 3.77 4.68 -26.79
N ILE A 244 3.62 3.37 -27.02
CA ILE A 244 2.35 2.65 -26.99
C ILE A 244 2.50 1.45 -26.05
N ALA A 245 1.61 1.31 -25.08
CA ALA A 245 1.60 0.19 -24.15
C ALA A 245 0.34 -0.64 -24.35
N ILE A 246 0.50 -1.94 -24.49
CA ILE A 246 -0.59 -2.92 -24.61
C ILE A 246 -0.57 -3.90 -23.43
N GLU A 247 -1.70 -4.51 -23.13
CA GLU A 247 -1.77 -5.61 -22.17
C GLU A 247 -0.86 -6.74 -22.65
N ALA A 248 0.01 -7.25 -21.76
CA ALA A 248 1.08 -8.16 -22.16
C ALA A 248 0.50 -9.47 -22.69
N LEU A 249 1.01 -9.83 -23.83
CA LEU A 249 0.83 -11.15 -24.41
C LEU A 249 2.01 -12.02 -24.03
N GLN A 250 1.76 -13.29 -23.74
CA GLN A 250 2.83 -14.29 -23.60
C GLN A 250 3.62 -14.44 -24.91
N ASP A 251 3.01 -14.03 -26.03
CA ASP A 251 3.60 -14.11 -27.38
C ASP A 251 3.59 -12.74 -28.08
N TYR A 252 4.64 -11.93 -27.81
CA TYR A 252 4.88 -10.66 -28.52
C TYR A 252 5.30 -10.86 -30.00
N GLN A 253 5.58 -12.08 -30.43
CA GLN A 253 5.96 -12.37 -31.83
C GLN A 253 4.80 -12.04 -32.79
N ASN A 254 3.57 -12.29 -32.37
CA ASN A 254 2.39 -11.95 -33.16
C ASN A 254 2.23 -10.42 -33.32
N VAL A 255 2.56 -9.66 -32.28
CA VAL A 255 2.56 -8.18 -32.33
C VAL A 255 3.60 -7.69 -33.34
N LEU A 256 4.83 -8.21 -33.26
CA LEU A 256 5.89 -7.83 -34.19
C LEU A 256 5.55 -8.20 -35.65
N ARG A 257 4.90 -9.35 -35.85
CA ARG A 257 4.45 -9.74 -37.18
C ARG A 257 3.45 -8.75 -37.75
N LEU A 258 2.41 -8.39 -36.98
CA LEU A 258 1.37 -7.44 -37.40
C LEU A 258 1.93 -6.04 -37.71
N LEU A 259 2.88 -5.58 -36.90
CA LEU A 259 3.56 -4.31 -37.14
C LEU A 259 4.47 -4.39 -38.42
N SER A 260 5.19 -5.49 -38.59
CA SER A 260 6.06 -5.68 -39.77
C SER A 260 5.31 -5.80 -41.09
N GLU A 261 4.04 -6.31 -41.07
CA GLU A 261 3.16 -6.33 -42.26
C GLU A 261 2.79 -4.90 -42.73
N LYS A 262 3.07 -3.88 -41.93
CA LYS A 262 2.91 -2.46 -42.22
C LYS A 262 4.23 -1.69 -42.29
N ASP A 263 5.34 -2.42 -42.38
CA ASP A 263 6.68 -1.84 -42.36
C ASP A 263 6.98 -1.00 -41.12
N ILE A 264 6.32 -1.32 -39.99
CA ILE A 264 6.53 -0.65 -38.70
C ILE A 264 7.46 -1.49 -37.82
N TYR A 265 8.59 -0.92 -37.48
CA TYR A 265 9.62 -1.56 -36.67
C TYR A 265 9.86 -0.75 -35.42
N PRO A 266 9.41 -1.21 -34.23
CA PRO A 266 9.63 -0.49 -32.97
C PRO A 266 11.14 -0.35 -32.70
N LYS A 267 11.57 0.85 -32.30
CA LYS A 267 12.97 1.12 -31.89
C LYS A 267 13.34 0.39 -30.62
N TYR A 268 12.35 0.19 -29.75
CA TYR A 268 12.53 -0.42 -28.45
C TYR A 268 11.26 -1.15 -28.03
N ILE A 269 11.44 -2.31 -27.44
CA ILE A 269 10.34 -3.10 -26.87
C ILE A 269 10.72 -3.44 -25.45
N GLU A 270 9.85 -3.08 -24.53
CA GLU A 270 10.01 -3.35 -23.12
C GLU A 270 8.81 -4.18 -22.61
N ASN A 271 9.10 -5.35 -22.08
CA ASN A 271 8.08 -6.20 -21.50
C ASN A 271 8.24 -6.14 -19.97
N ASN A 272 7.45 -5.30 -19.33
CA ASN A 272 7.51 -5.06 -17.89
C ASN A 272 6.25 -5.52 -17.21
N LYS A 273 6.37 -5.84 -15.91
CA LYS A 273 5.19 -5.86 -15.05
C LYS A 273 4.57 -4.47 -15.07
N THR A 274 3.25 -4.40 -15.10
CA THR A 274 2.52 -3.13 -14.92
C THR A 274 2.99 -2.51 -13.61
N THR A 275 3.61 -1.34 -13.65
CA THR A 275 3.99 -0.66 -12.42
C THR A 275 2.75 -0.11 -11.73
N LEU A 276 2.77 0.03 -10.41
CA LEU A 276 1.70 0.73 -9.69
C LEU A 276 1.52 2.16 -10.21
N ARG A 277 2.59 2.76 -10.71
CA ARG A 277 2.57 4.08 -11.32
C ARG A 277 1.73 4.12 -12.59
N ASP A 278 1.87 3.13 -13.48
CA ASP A 278 1.05 3.02 -14.70
C ASP A 278 -0.44 2.88 -14.34
N GLN A 279 -0.76 2.05 -13.34
CA GLN A 279 -2.13 1.86 -12.86
C GLN A 279 -2.69 3.12 -12.21
N TYR A 280 -1.93 3.76 -11.32
CA TYR A 280 -2.33 5.00 -10.67
C TYR A 280 -2.66 6.10 -11.68
N PHE A 281 -1.85 6.25 -12.73
CA PHE A 281 -2.12 7.21 -13.80
C PHE A 281 -3.35 6.86 -14.60
N ASN A 282 -3.59 5.58 -14.93
CA ASN A 282 -4.78 5.15 -15.67
C ASN A 282 -6.07 5.42 -14.87
N ILE A 283 -6.07 5.12 -13.57
CA ILE A 283 -7.20 5.42 -12.67
C ILE A 283 -7.47 6.92 -12.60
N ASN A 284 -6.43 7.77 -12.67
CA ASN A 284 -6.59 9.21 -12.55
C ASN A 284 -6.80 9.94 -13.89
N LYS A 285 -6.34 9.43 -15.05
CA LYS A 285 -6.55 10.02 -16.38
C LYS A 285 -8.00 9.93 -16.87
N GLY A 286 -8.83 9.05 -16.35
CA GLY A 286 -10.25 8.91 -16.73
C GLY A 286 -11.17 10.03 -16.23
N VAL A 287 -10.66 11.24 -15.95
CA VAL A 287 -11.44 12.41 -15.43
C VAL A 287 -11.29 13.66 -16.30
N GLU A 288 -10.57 13.59 -17.41
CA GLU A 288 -10.55 14.68 -18.40
C GLU A 288 -11.21 14.18 -19.71
N ALA A 289 -12.53 14.04 -19.66
CA ALA A 289 -13.41 13.96 -20.82
C ALA A 289 -14.76 14.61 -20.45
#